data_3f7393a66b746583f55effd1deb27a9c
#
_entry.id   3f7393a66b746583f55effd1deb27a9c
#
_cell.length_a   1.000
_cell.length_b   1.000
_cell.length_c   1.000
_cell.angle_alpha   90.00
_cell.angle_beta   90.00
_cell.angle_gamma   90.00
#
_symmetry.space_group_name_H-M   'P 1'
#
loop_
_entity.id
_entity.type
_entity.pdbx_description
1 polymer ?
#
loop_
_entity_poly.entity_id
_entity_poly.type
_entity_poly.pdbx_seq_one_letter_code
_entity_poly.pdbx_strand_id
1 'polypeptide(L)'
;MKTYILNFKDKETPAEIHEYLKEMLDLPNYYGRNLDALYDCLTSITAPTGIAIANIDTNNEFQRRLLNVMRDAADDNQRLKLLPKPEGWVR
;
A
#
# COMPACT_ATOMS: atom_id res chain seq x y z
N MET A 1 8.05 5.55 -14.48
CA MET A 1 7.54 5.40 -13.11
C MET A 1 7.16 3.94 -12.88
N LYS A 2 7.59 3.38 -11.78
CA LYS A 2 7.23 2.02 -11.41
C LYS A 2 5.82 2.02 -10.81
N THR A 3 4.96 1.13 -11.28
CA THR A 3 3.56 1.11 -10.84
C THR A 3 3.21 -0.26 -10.26
N TYR A 4 2.59 -0.24 -9.10
CA TYR A 4 2.08 -1.43 -8.43
C TYR A 4 0.57 -1.36 -8.33
N ILE A 5 -0.09 -2.50 -8.50
CA ILE A 5 -1.53 -2.61 -8.28
C ILE A 5 -1.74 -3.51 -7.07
N LEU A 6 -2.31 -2.95 -6.01
CA LEU A 6 -2.59 -3.69 -4.79
C LEU A 6 -4.08 -4.02 -4.74
N ASN A 7 -4.39 -5.30 -4.72
CA ASN A 7 -5.75 -5.79 -4.66
C ASN A 7 -5.99 -6.43 -3.29
N PHE A 8 -6.85 -5.81 -2.49
CA PHE A 8 -7.14 -6.27 -1.14
C PHE A 8 -8.34 -7.20 -1.05
N LYS A 9 -8.85 -7.64 -2.19
CA LYS A 9 -9.95 -8.60 -2.19
C LYS A 9 -9.53 -9.89 -1.46
N ASP A 10 -10.40 -10.39 -0.59
CA ASP A 10 -10.20 -11.62 0.18
C ASP A 10 -9.04 -11.56 1.18
N LYS A 11 -8.55 -10.36 1.48
CA LYS A 11 -7.56 -10.17 2.54
C LYS A 11 -8.31 -9.79 3.81
N GLU A 12 -8.25 -10.65 4.83
CA GLU A 12 -9.08 -10.47 6.02
C GLU A 12 -8.32 -10.01 7.25
N THR A 13 -7.09 -10.49 7.44
CA THR A 13 -6.34 -10.20 8.65
C THR A 13 -5.21 -9.23 8.40
N PRO A 14 -4.81 -8.43 9.41
CA PRO A 14 -3.64 -7.57 9.28
C PRO A 14 -2.37 -8.33 8.89
N ALA A 15 -2.19 -9.54 9.42
CA ALA A 15 -1.02 -10.35 9.09
C ALA A 15 -0.98 -10.71 7.60
N GLU A 16 -2.11 -11.12 7.03
CA GLU A 16 -2.19 -11.42 5.59
C GLU A 16 -1.87 -10.18 4.75
N ILE A 17 -2.40 -9.02 5.16
CA ILE A 17 -2.20 -7.78 4.43
C ILE A 17 -0.73 -7.37 4.47
N HIS A 18 -0.07 -7.45 5.63
CA HIS A 18 1.33 -7.08 5.73
C HIS A 18 2.23 -8.02 4.90
N GLU A 19 1.94 -9.31 4.88
CA GLU A 19 2.69 -10.24 4.03
C GLU A 19 2.47 -9.94 2.56
N TYR A 20 1.23 -9.63 2.17
CA TYR A 20 0.90 -9.24 0.80
C TYR A 20 1.66 -7.97 0.39
N LEU A 21 1.66 -6.95 1.24
CA LEU A 21 2.38 -5.71 0.97
C LEU A 21 3.87 -5.94 0.84
N LYS A 22 4.45 -6.76 1.73
CA LYS A 22 5.86 -7.07 1.67
C LYS A 22 6.24 -7.70 0.33
N GLU A 23 5.43 -8.64 -0.12
CA GLU A 23 5.66 -9.35 -1.37
C GLU A 23 5.47 -8.44 -2.58
N MET A 24 4.34 -7.73 -2.64
CA MET A 24 3.99 -6.91 -3.79
C MET A 24 4.88 -5.69 -3.96
N LEU A 25 5.28 -5.07 -2.86
CA LEU A 25 6.10 -3.86 -2.89
C LEU A 25 7.58 -4.15 -2.71
N ASP A 26 7.95 -5.43 -2.62
CA ASP A 26 9.33 -5.85 -2.41
C ASP A 26 9.96 -5.14 -1.20
N LEU A 27 9.24 -5.17 -0.08
CA LEU A 27 9.70 -4.53 1.13
C LEU A 27 10.86 -5.33 1.72
N PRO A 28 11.76 -4.68 2.48
CA PRO A 28 12.94 -5.39 3.01
C PRO A 28 12.56 -6.49 3.99
N ASN A 29 13.45 -7.46 4.15
CA ASN A 29 13.21 -8.59 5.07
C ASN A 29 12.99 -8.14 6.50
N TYR A 30 13.54 -6.99 6.89
CA TYR A 30 13.37 -6.46 8.23
C TYR A 30 12.07 -5.65 8.40
N TYR A 31 11.20 -5.65 7.41
CA TYR A 31 9.92 -4.96 7.52
C TYR A 31 9.16 -5.45 8.75
N GLY A 32 8.80 -4.50 9.64
CA GLY A 32 8.24 -4.81 10.96
C GLY A 32 6.77 -5.21 10.99
N ARG A 33 6.12 -5.30 9.85
CA ARG A 33 4.73 -5.73 9.70
C ARG A 33 3.75 -4.96 10.59
N ASN A 34 3.95 -3.65 10.64
CA ASN A 34 3.02 -2.74 11.29
C ASN A 34 2.91 -1.47 10.45
N LEU A 35 1.92 -0.63 10.77
CA LEU A 35 1.65 0.56 9.97
C LEU A 35 2.77 1.59 10.05
N ASP A 36 3.45 1.71 11.19
CA ASP A 36 4.58 2.63 11.32
C ASP A 36 5.73 2.19 10.42
N ALA A 37 6.02 0.89 10.40
CA ALA A 37 7.07 0.34 9.53
C ALA A 37 6.70 0.54 8.06
N LEU A 38 5.43 0.39 7.72
CA LEU A 38 4.97 0.64 6.35
C LEU A 38 5.18 2.10 5.97
N TYR A 39 4.80 3.03 6.84
CA TYR A 39 5.01 4.45 6.61
C TYR A 39 6.49 4.75 6.34
N ASP A 40 7.37 4.19 7.18
CA ASP A 40 8.81 4.39 7.01
C ASP A 40 9.31 3.85 5.67
N CYS A 41 8.86 2.68 5.27
CA CYS A 41 9.24 2.10 3.98
C CYS A 41 8.74 2.96 2.81
N LEU A 42 7.49 3.41 2.87
CA LEU A 42 6.91 4.19 1.80
C LEU A 42 7.55 5.58 1.67
N THR A 43 7.87 6.21 2.80
CA THR A 43 8.52 7.52 2.77
C THR A 43 10.00 7.44 2.41
N SER A 44 10.57 6.24 2.42
CA SER A 44 11.97 6.02 2.04
C SER A 44 12.15 5.72 0.55
N ILE A 45 11.07 5.62 -0.21
CA ILE A 45 11.13 5.37 -1.64
C ILE A 45 11.80 6.56 -2.34
N THR A 46 12.83 6.27 -3.14
CA THR A 46 13.61 7.30 -3.83
C THR A 46 13.35 7.36 -5.33
N ALA A 47 12.80 6.31 -5.91
CA ALA A 47 12.45 6.28 -7.32
C ALA A 47 10.96 6.61 -7.50
N PRO A 48 10.57 7.31 -8.56
CA PRO A 48 9.15 7.60 -8.80
C PRO A 48 8.32 6.31 -8.82
N THR A 49 7.30 6.25 -7.97
CA THR A 49 6.50 5.06 -7.76
C THR A 49 5.02 5.41 -7.68
N GLY A 50 4.19 4.64 -8.37
CA GLY A 50 2.74 4.77 -8.30
C GLY A 50 2.13 3.51 -7.69
N ILE A 51 1.14 3.66 -6.83
CA ILE A 51 0.42 2.55 -6.24
C ILE A 51 -1.07 2.75 -6.50
N ALA A 52 -1.67 1.82 -7.24
CA ALA A 52 -3.10 1.78 -7.45
C ALA A 52 -3.70 0.79 -6.45
N ILE A 53 -4.77 1.21 -5.79
CA ILE A 53 -5.41 0.41 -4.74
C ILE A 53 -6.78 -0.05 -5.22
N ALA A 54 -7.03 -1.35 -5.12
CA ALA A 54 -8.29 -1.94 -5.52
C ALA A 54 -8.90 -2.75 -4.38
N ASN A 55 -10.22 -2.65 -4.22
CA ASN A 55 -11.01 -3.46 -3.28
C ASN A 55 -10.62 -3.30 -1.81
N ILE A 56 -10.15 -2.12 -1.44
CA ILE A 56 -9.91 -1.84 -0.04
C ILE A 56 -11.26 -1.61 0.66
N ASP A 57 -11.43 -2.20 1.83
CA ASP A 57 -12.69 -2.11 2.58
C ASP A 57 -12.57 -1.02 3.64
N THR A 58 -13.18 0.13 3.38
CA THR A 58 -13.12 1.27 4.31
C THR A 58 -14.02 1.08 5.53
N ASN A 59 -14.87 0.05 5.53
CA ASN A 59 -15.64 -0.32 6.72
C ASN A 59 -14.82 -1.19 7.68
N ASN A 60 -13.71 -1.75 7.21
CA ASN A 60 -12.78 -2.48 8.05
C ASN A 60 -11.81 -1.48 8.67
N GLU A 61 -11.74 -1.46 10.00
CA GLU A 61 -10.92 -0.46 10.70
C GLU A 61 -9.45 -0.51 10.30
N PHE A 62 -8.87 -1.70 10.21
CA PHE A 62 -7.47 -1.82 9.84
C PHE A 62 -7.23 -1.33 8.41
N GLN A 63 -8.08 -1.71 7.47
CA GLN A 63 -7.91 -1.30 6.07
C GLN A 63 -8.12 0.20 5.90
N ARG A 64 -9.02 0.79 6.67
CA ARG A 64 -9.19 2.25 6.66
C ARG A 64 -7.93 2.95 7.18
N ARG A 65 -7.35 2.44 8.26
CA ARG A 65 -6.11 2.99 8.81
C ARG A 65 -4.94 2.79 7.84
N LEU A 66 -4.89 1.65 7.18
CA LEU A 66 -3.90 1.36 6.15
C LEU A 66 -3.97 2.40 5.02
N LEU A 67 -5.17 2.66 4.53
CA LEU A 67 -5.35 3.65 3.46
C LEU A 67 -4.89 5.03 3.91
N ASN A 68 -5.19 5.43 5.14
CA ASN A 68 -4.75 6.71 5.68
C ASN A 68 -3.24 6.80 5.77
N VAL A 69 -2.57 5.73 6.19
CA VAL A 69 -1.11 5.70 6.26
C VAL A 69 -0.51 5.85 4.86
N MET A 70 -1.09 5.18 3.87
CA MET A 70 -0.61 5.28 2.49
C MET A 70 -0.80 6.70 1.94
N ARG A 71 -1.92 7.34 2.25
CA ARG A 71 -2.16 8.73 1.85
C ARG A 71 -1.17 9.68 2.51
N ASP A 72 -0.93 9.51 3.80
CA ASP A 72 0.03 10.34 4.54
C ASP A 72 1.43 10.19 3.97
N ALA A 73 1.83 8.96 3.66
CA ALA A 73 3.14 8.69 3.08
C ALA A 73 3.27 9.36 1.70
N ALA A 74 2.22 9.30 0.89
CA ALA A 74 2.24 9.94 -0.43
C ALA A 74 2.31 11.46 -0.31
N ASP A 75 1.66 12.04 0.71
CA ASP A 75 1.76 13.48 0.97
C ASP A 75 3.16 13.88 1.40
N ASP A 76 3.84 13.02 2.15
CA ASP A 76 5.17 13.31 2.68
C ASP A 76 6.30 12.93 1.72
N ASN A 77 6.02 12.17 0.69
CA ASN A 77 7.03 11.73 -0.27
C ASN A 77 6.57 12.02 -1.71
N GLN A 78 7.16 13.03 -2.32
CA GLN A 78 6.80 13.47 -3.66
C GLN A 78 7.02 12.41 -4.74
N ARG A 79 7.81 11.40 -4.46
CA ARG A 79 8.11 10.32 -5.42
C ARG A 79 7.09 9.19 -5.35
N LEU A 80 6.20 9.24 -4.36
CA LEU A 80 5.15 8.25 -4.19
C LEU A 80 3.81 8.89 -4.55
N LYS A 81 3.05 8.22 -5.43
CA LYS A 81 1.72 8.68 -5.81
C LYS A 81 0.73 7.55 -5.67
N LEU A 82 -0.43 7.86 -5.09
CA LEU A 82 -1.54 6.94 -5.09
C LEU A 82 -2.34 7.20 -6.37
N LEU A 83 -2.59 6.14 -7.11
CA LEU A 83 -3.25 6.20 -8.40
C LEU A 83 -4.67 5.66 -8.29
N PRO A 84 -5.59 6.12 -9.14
CA PRO A 84 -6.90 5.50 -9.20
C PRO A 84 -6.79 4.08 -9.73
N LYS A 85 -7.81 3.26 -9.45
CA LYS A 85 -7.88 1.91 -10.02
C LYS A 85 -7.80 2.02 -11.54
N PRO A 86 -6.96 1.19 -12.20
CA PRO A 86 -6.81 1.28 -13.65
C PRO A 86 -8.14 1.11 -14.39
N GLU A 87 -8.30 1.86 -15.47
CA GLU A 87 -9.50 1.76 -16.30
C GLU A 87 -9.58 0.37 -16.91
N GLY A 88 -10.78 -0.21 -16.89
CA GLY A 88 -11.00 -1.54 -17.43
C GLY A 88 -10.49 -2.68 -16.54
N TRP A 89 -9.96 -2.36 -15.37
CA TRP A 89 -9.47 -3.38 -14.45
C TRP A 89 -10.63 -4.21 -13.88
N VAL A 90 -10.48 -5.55 -13.94
CA VAL A 90 -11.49 -6.49 -13.39
C VAL A 90 -10.82 -7.35 -12.32
N ARG A 91 -11.65 -7.76 -11.36
CA ARG A 91 -11.17 -8.56 -10.23
C ARG A 91 -10.94 -10.01 -10.60
#